data_3dac187c23e1c53f5bc16ac0e5bf6014
#
_entry.id   3dac187c23e1c53f5bc16ac0e5bf6014
#
_cell.length_a   1.000
_cell.length_b   1.000
_cell.length_c   1.000
_cell.angle_alpha   90.00
_cell.angle_beta   90.00
_cell.angle_gamma   90.00
#
_symmetry.space_group_name_H-M   'P 1'
#
loop_
_entity.id
_entity.type
_entity.pdbx_description
1 polymer ?
#
loop_
_entity_poly.entity_id
_entity_poly.type
_entity_poly.pdbx_seq_one_letter_code
_entity_poly.pdbx_strand_id
1 'polypeptide(L)'
;MSFDPGNRSKLTRRDLGRFSEDTLFHRIAREVCECECLPRKELFEAWEVARRTRRRFRGGRVLDLACGHGLLAQILLLLDDSSPSAVAIDRRLPQSAWRLSDRFASTWPRLSGRIELAQGELSSVAAGPGDLLVSCHACGSLTDEVLNRAIAAGARVAVLPCCHDALGNDQGGLGGWLDPALAIDVTRVARLRGHGFSVHTQTVPASITPKNRLLLAEPKR
;
A
#
# COMPACT_ATOMS: atom_id res chain seq x y z
N MET A 1 -7.20 -28.67 2.07
CA MET A 1 -7.14 -27.59 1.05
C MET A 1 -5.89 -26.77 1.30
N SER A 2 -5.07 -26.54 0.28
CA SER A 2 -3.89 -25.67 0.34
C SER A 2 -4.31 -24.25 0.70
N PHE A 3 -3.54 -23.58 1.56
CA PHE A 3 -3.78 -22.20 1.96
C PHE A 3 -3.28 -21.27 0.85
N ASP A 4 -4.19 -20.79 0.01
CA ASP A 4 -3.89 -19.88 -1.09
C ASP A 4 -3.84 -18.42 -0.59
N PRO A 5 -2.67 -17.73 -0.62
CA PRO A 5 -2.54 -16.34 -0.17
C PRO A 5 -3.29 -15.35 -1.08
N GLY A 6 -3.56 -15.70 -2.34
CA GLY A 6 -4.29 -14.86 -3.30
C GLY A 6 -5.81 -14.94 -3.18
N ASN A 7 -6.33 -15.74 -2.27
CA ASN A 7 -7.75 -15.93 -2.10
C ASN A 7 -8.44 -14.65 -1.62
N ARG A 8 -9.60 -14.32 -2.24
CA ARG A 8 -10.39 -13.13 -1.92
C ARG A 8 -11.39 -13.31 -0.79
N SER A 9 -11.49 -14.51 -0.21
CA SER A 9 -12.34 -14.73 0.96
C SER A 9 -11.79 -13.97 2.16
N LYS A 10 -12.68 -13.43 2.98
CA LYS A 10 -12.29 -12.77 4.22
C LYS A 10 -11.61 -13.77 5.15
N LEU A 11 -10.58 -13.30 5.83
CA LEU A 11 -10.02 -13.98 6.97
C LEU A 11 -11.01 -13.90 8.13
N THR A 12 -11.17 -15.02 8.83
CA THR A 12 -12.08 -15.16 9.96
C THR A 12 -11.38 -15.79 11.14
N ARG A 13 -12.01 -15.83 12.30
CA ARG A 13 -11.50 -16.53 13.49
C ARG A 13 -11.17 -18.00 13.26
N ARG A 14 -11.82 -18.65 12.27
CA ARG A 14 -11.52 -20.03 11.87
C ARG A 14 -10.12 -20.19 11.27
N ASP A 15 -9.53 -19.08 10.78
CA ASP A 15 -8.20 -19.08 10.19
C ASP A 15 -7.07 -18.85 11.22
N LEU A 16 -7.38 -18.55 12.48
CA LEU A 16 -6.39 -18.25 13.55
C LEU A 16 -5.32 -19.35 13.68
N GLY A 17 -5.72 -20.61 13.64
CA GLY A 17 -4.79 -21.75 13.76
C GLY A 17 -3.76 -21.84 12.63
N ARG A 18 -3.96 -21.12 11.53
CA ARG A 18 -3.01 -21.04 10.41
C ARG A 18 -1.84 -20.08 10.67
N PHE A 19 -2.00 -19.18 11.64
CA PHE A 19 -1.03 -18.17 12.02
C PHE A 19 -0.51 -18.39 13.44
N SER A 20 0.01 -19.62 13.70
CA SER A 20 0.41 -20.09 15.02
C SER A 20 1.77 -19.62 15.48
N GLU A 21 2.65 -19.15 14.58
CA GLU A 21 4.00 -18.70 14.92
C GLU A 21 3.99 -17.34 15.64
N ASP A 22 5.04 -17.04 16.39
CA ASP A 22 5.22 -15.74 17.06
C ASP A 22 6.04 -14.76 16.20
N THR A 23 5.82 -14.76 14.90
CA THR A 23 6.35 -13.75 13.99
C THR A 23 5.44 -12.53 13.92
N LEU A 24 6.01 -11.37 13.60
CA LEU A 24 5.21 -10.14 13.44
C LEU A 24 4.08 -10.34 12.42
N PHE A 25 4.35 -11.03 11.30
CA PHE A 25 3.33 -11.32 10.30
C PHE A 25 2.18 -12.15 10.86
N HIS A 26 2.47 -13.24 11.59
CA HIS A 26 1.43 -14.09 12.18
C HIS A 26 0.63 -13.36 13.26
N ARG A 27 1.27 -12.50 14.05
CA ARG A 27 0.58 -11.64 15.02
C ARG A 27 -0.37 -10.67 14.32
N ILE A 28 0.08 -9.98 13.25
CA ILE A 28 -0.78 -9.11 12.42
C ILE A 28 -1.94 -9.90 11.83
N ALA A 29 -1.67 -11.08 11.27
CA ALA A 29 -2.69 -11.92 10.66
C ALA A 29 -3.77 -12.35 11.67
N ARG A 30 -3.39 -12.65 12.92
CA ARG A 30 -4.36 -12.97 13.98
C ARG A 30 -5.29 -11.79 14.27
N GLU A 31 -4.75 -10.55 14.35
CA GLU A 31 -5.59 -9.38 14.56
C GLU A 31 -6.57 -9.13 13.39
N VAL A 32 -6.12 -9.38 12.15
CA VAL A 32 -6.99 -9.31 10.97
C VAL A 32 -8.07 -10.41 11.02
N CYS A 33 -7.72 -11.64 11.43
CA CYS A 33 -8.70 -12.73 11.60
C CYS A 33 -9.75 -12.38 12.66
N GLU A 34 -9.35 -11.80 13.77
CA GLU A 34 -10.27 -11.37 14.85
C GLU A 34 -11.23 -10.26 14.40
N CYS A 35 -10.77 -9.37 13.51
CA CYS A 35 -11.61 -8.31 12.95
C CYS A 35 -12.60 -8.80 11.88
N GLU A 36 -12.31 -9.91 11.22
CA GLU A 36 -13.12 -10.49 10.14
C GLU A 36 -13.49 -9.48 9.04
N CYS A 37 -12.60 -8.55 8.73
CA CYS A 37 -12.91 -7.41 7.86
C CYS A 37 -12.20 -7.45 6.50
N LEU A 38 -11.06 -8.12 6.40
CA LEU A 38 -10.19 -8.09 5.23
C LEU A 38 -10.11 -9.43 4.50
N PRO A 39 -10.07 -9.41 3.16
CA PRO A 39 -9.68 -10.58 2.38
C PRO A 39 -8.26 -11.02 2.69
N ARG A 40 -8.02 -12.32 2.59
CA ARG A 40 -6.69 -12.90 2.76
C ARG A 40 -5.66 -12.23 1.83
N LYS A 41 -6.01 -12.06 0.57
CA LYS A 41 -5.19 -11.42 -0.45
C LYS A 41 -4.68 -10.04 0.01
N GLU A 42 -5.55 -9.19 0.55
CA GLU A 42 -5.18 -7.84 1.00
C GLU A 42 -4.16 -7.84 2.14
N LEU A 43 -4.27 -8.79 3.08
CA LEU A 43 -3.27 -8.97 4.13
C LEU A 43 -1.88 -9.26 3.55
N PHE A 44 -1.80 -10.20 2.62
CA PHE A 44 -0.53 -10.60 2.02
C PHE A 44 0.04 -9.52 1.10
N GLU A 45 -0.80 -8.81 0.34
CA GLU A 45 -0.37 -7.67 -0.47
C GLU A 45 0.18 -6.54 0.41
N ALA A 46 -0.54 -6.12 1.44
CA ALA A 46 -0.11 -5.07 2.36
C ALA A 46 1.22 -5.44 3.06
N TRP A 47 1.37 -6.70 3.50
CA TRP A 47 2.61 -7.18 4.10
C TRP A 47 3.79 -7.12 3.13
N GLU A 48 3.64 -7.63 1.90
CA GLU A 48 4.70 -7.67 0.91
C GLU A 48 5.10 -6.25 0.46
N VAL A 49 4.13 -5.37 0.26
CA VAL A 49 4.40 -3.96 -0.07
C VAL A 49 5.12 -3.26 1.07
N ALA A 50 4.62 -3.37 2.30
CA ALA A 50 5.22 -2.74 3.47
C ALA A 50 6.67 -3.21 3.68
N ARG A 51 6.91 -4.52 3.64
CA ARG A 51 8.24 -5.11 3.84
C ARG A 51 9.24 -4.65 2.79
N ARG A 52 8.85 -4.61 1.50
CA ARG A 52 9.71 -4.14 0.42
C ARG A 52 9.95 -2.64 0.51
N THR A 53 8.92 -1.87 0.81
CA THR A 53 9.01 -0.43 1.01
C THR A 53 10.00 -0.10 2.14
N ARG A 54 9.92 -0.77 3.29
CA ARG A 54 10.79 -0.52 4.44
C ARG A 54 12.22 -0.99 4.27
N ARG A 55 12.50 -1.90 3.37
CA ARG A 55 13.87 -2.24 2.96
C ARG A 55 14.55 -1.09 2.22
N ARG A 56 13.79 -0.25 1.55
CA ARG A 56 14.29 0.87 0.75
C ARG A 56 14.15 2.20 1.46
N PHE A 57 13.00 2.45 2.08
CA PHE A 57 12.64 3.75 2.65
C PHE A 57 12.39 3.65 4.15
N ARG A 58 13.16 4.41 4.93
CA ARG A 58 13.02 4.53 6.38
C ARG A 58 12.61 5.95 6.76
N GLY A 59 11.91 6.07 7.89
CA GLY A 59 11.47 7.36 8.42
C GLY A 59 10.45 8.09 7.57
N GLY A 60 10.11 9.31 8.00
CA GLY A 60 9.08 10.16 7.40
C GLY A 60 7.66 9.78 7.79
N ARG A 61 6.76 10.74 7.73
CA ARG A 61 5.33 10.48 7.88
C ARG A 61 4.84 9.64 6.71
N VAL A 62 4.00 8.65 6.98
CA VAL A 62 3.38 7.80 5.96
C VAL A 62 2.04 8.38 5.55
N LEU A 63 1.80 8.49 4.25
CA LEU A 63 0.49 8.84 3.67
C LEU A 63 -0.01 7.64 2.86
N ASP A 64 -0.94 6.87 3.44
CA ASP A 64 -1.58 5.72 2.80
C ASP A 64 -2.83 6.21 2.04
N LEU A 65 -2.68 6.37 0.74
CA LEU A 65 -3.66 7.00 -0.14
C LEU A 65 -4.53 5.92 -0.83
N ALA A 66 -5.85 6.08 -0.76
CA ALA A 66 -6.84 5.05 -1.10
C ALA A 66 -6.61 3.79 -0.24
N CYS A 67 -6.61 3.99 1.08
CA CYS A 67 -6.09 3.05 2.07
C CYS A 67 -7.03 1.87 2.38
N GLY A 68 -8.29 1.90 1.96
CA GLY A 68 -9.30 0.91 2.32
C GLY A 68 -9.45 0.80 3.84
N HIS A 69 -8.83 -0.20 4.47
CA HIS A 69 -8.85 -0.37 5.93
C HIS A 69 -7.63 0.24 6.65
N GLY A 70 -6.72 0.89 5.94
CA GLY A 70 -5.50 1.46 6.52
C GLY A 70 -4.50 0.43 7.04
N LEU A 71 -4.59 -0.82 6.58
CA LEU A 71 -3.70 -1.89 7.03
C LEU A 71 -2.24 -1.64 6.64
N LEU A 72 -2.00 -1.12 5.43
CA LEU A 72 -0.65 -0.85 4.94
C LEU A 72 0.07 0.19 5.83
N ALA A 73 -0.62 1.28 6.19
CA ALA A 73 -0.09 2.30 7.10
C ALA A 73 0.32 1.71 8.45
N GLN A 74 -0.51 0.87 9.03
CA GLN A 74 -0.27 0.21 10.31
C GLN A 74 0.95 -0.72 10.25
N ILE A 75 1.06 -1.55 9.21
CA ILE A 75 2.21 -2.44 9.01
C ILE A 75 3.50 -1.64 8.82
N LEU A 76 3.44 -0.53 8.07
CA LEU A 76 4.61 0.33 7.85
C LEU A 76 5.13 0.93 9.16
N LEU A 77 4.26 1.37 10.06
CA LEU A 77 4.69 1.86 11.38
C LEU A 77 5.18 0.72 12.29
N LEU A 78 4.64 -0.50 12.14
CA LEU A 78 5.14 -1.67 12.89
C LEU A 78 6.53 -2.12 12.42
N LEU A 79 6.88 -1.88 11.16
CA LEU A 79 8.17 -2.26 10.59
C LEU A 79 9.27 -1.19 10.76
N ASP A 80 8.89 0.04 11.15
CA ASP A 80 9.85 1.15 11.23
C ASP A 80 9.45 2.21 12.26
N ASP A 81 10.12 2.21 13.39
CA ASP A 81 9.88 3.14 14.49
C ASP A 81 10.34 4.58 14.19
N SER A 82 11.18 4.78 13.19
CA SER A 82 11.65 6.11 12.79
C SER A 82 10.60 6.93 12.02
N SER A 83 9.49 6.32 11.60
CA SER A 83 8.33 7.02 11.04
C SER A 83 7.46 7.58 12.18
N PRO A 84 7.27 8.91 12.30
CA PRO A 84 6.59 9.49 13.45
C PRO A 84 5.08 9.18 13.48
N SER A 85 4.43 9.15 12.33
CA SER A 85 2.98 8.97 12.20
C SER A 85 2.58 8.47 10.82
N ALA A 86 1.31 8.10 10.68
CA ALA A 86 0.68 7.81 9.41
C ALA A 86 -0.71 8.47 9.33
N VAL A 87 -1.07 8.91 8.12
CA VAL A 87 -2.44 9.26 7.73
C VAL A 87 -2.90 8.26 6.69
N ALA A 88 -3.98 7.56 6.96
CA ALA A 88 -4.60 6.62 6.04
C ALA A 88 -5.93 7.19 5.58
N ILE A 89 -6.01 7.59 4.30
CA ILE A 89 -7.16 8.29 3.75
C ILE A 89 -7.82 7.48 2.62
N ASP A 90 -9.15 7.46 2.66
CA ASP A 90 -9.98 6.89 1.59
C ASP A 90 -11.28 7.69 1.47
N ARG A 91 -11.87 7.72 0.28
CA ARG A 91 -13.20 8.31 0.04
C ARG A 91 -14.28 7.65 0.88
N ARG A 92 -14.14 6.36 1.14
CA ARG A 92 -15.09 5.54 1.91
C ARG A 92 -14.33 4.65 2.88
N LEU A 93 -14.15 5.11 4.09
CA LEU A 93 -13.61 4.28 5.16
C LEU A 93 -14.71 3.38 5.71
N PRO A 94 -14.54 2.04 5.63
CA PRO A 94 -15.50 1.14 6.26
C PRO A 94 -15.38 1.24 7.78
N GLN A 95 -16.50 1.11 8.49
CA GLN A 95 -16.49 1.16 9.97
C GLN A 95 -15.53 0.14 10.60
N SER A 96 -15.28 -0.97 9.90
CA SER A 96 -14.30 -1.97 10.32
C SER A 96 -12.84 -1.48 10.27
N ALA A 97 -12.54 -0.37 9.58
CA ALA A 97 -11.20 0.22 9.60
C ALA A 97 -10.83 0.74 11.00
N TRP A 98 -11.76 1.44 11.66
CA TRP A 98 -11.57 1.91 13.05
C TRP A 98 -11.42 0.74 14.01
N ARG A 99 -12.26 -0.30 13.91
CA ARG A 99 -12.12 -1.51 14.75
C ARG A 99 -10.76 -2.19 14.57
N LEU A 100 -10.27 -2.26 13.33
CA LEU A 100 -8.95 -2.81 13.05
C LEU A 100 -7.85 -1.96 13.69
N SER A 101 -7.94 -0.63 13.56
CA SER A 101 -7.00 0.32 14.15
C SER A 101 -6.97 0.23 15.68
N ASP A 102 -8.12 0.17 16.33
CA ASP A 102 -8.23 0.01 17.79
C ASP A 102 -7.60 -1.29 18.28
N ARG A 103 -7.84 -2.39 17.56
CA ARG A 103 -7.20 -3.68 17.87
C ARG A 103 -5.68 -3.62 17.74
N PHE A 104 -5.20 -3.01 16.67
CA PHE A 104 -3.76 -2.83 16.47
C PHE A 104 -3.14 -1.97 17.57
N ALA A 105 -3.79 -0.87 17.95
CA ALA A 105 -3.33 -0.03 19.05
C ALA A 105 -3.33 -0.76 20.40
N SER A 106 -4.30 -1.65 20.64
CA SER A 106 -4.34 -2.50 21.84
C SER A 106 -3.22 -3.53 21.86
N THR A 107 -2.94 -4.17 20.72
CA THR A 107 -1.90 -5.21 20.60
C THR A 107 -0.49 -4.60 20.54
N TRP A 108 -0.37 -3.43 19.94
CA TRP A 108 0.88 -2.66 19.84
C TRP A 108 0.67 -1.22 20.32
N PRO A 109 0.77 -0.96 21.64
CA PRO A 109 0.53 0.38 22.23
C PRO A 109 1.32 1.52 21.59
N ARG A 110 2.47 1.21 20.97
CA ARG A 110 3.28 2.18 20.24
C ARG A 110 2.59 2.79 19.00
N LEU A 111 1.49 2.21 18.52
CA LEU A 111 0.68 2.76 17.44
C LEU A 111 -0.36 3.77 17.92
N SER A 112 -0.67 3.80 19.21
CA SER A 112 -1.64 4.71 19.79
C SER A 112 -1.29 6.16 19.49
N GLY A 113 -2.26 6.90 18.91
CA GLY A 113 -2.09 8.31 18.54
C GLY A 113 -1.15 8.57 17.35
N ARG A 114 -0.61 7.51 16.72
CA ARG A 114 0.29 7.67 15.57
C ARG A 114 -0.38 7.39 14.22
N ILE A 115 -1.61 6.90 14.21
CA ILE A 115 -2.36 6.61 12.99
C ILE A 115 -3.64 7.42 13.00
N GLU A 116 -3.81 8.24 11.98
CA GLU A 116 -5.03 8.97 11.68
C GLU A 116 -5.75 8.28 10.53
N LEU A 117 -7.02 7.91 10.75
CA LEU A 117 -7.91 7.44 9.70
C LEU A 117 -8.76 8.61 9.25
N ALA A 118 -8.66 9.01 7.99
CA ALA A 118 -9.37 10.14 7.40
C ALA A 118 -10.28 9.69 6.27
N GLN A 119 -11.53 10.15 6.28
CA GLN A 119 -12.44 9.97 5.15
C GLN A 119 -12.49 11.24 4.31
N GLY A 120 -12.16 11.12 3.03
CA GLY A 120 -12.14 12.26 2.12
C GLY A 120 -11.39 12.01 0.82
N GLU A 121 -11.22 13.07 0.05
CA GLU A 121 -10.44 13.06 -1.18
C GLU A 121 -8.95 13.00 -0.86
N LEU A 122 -8.16 12.35 -1.72
CA LEU A 122 -6.70 12.25 -1.53
C LEU A 122 -6.05 13.65 -1.43
N SER A 123 -6.62 14.64 -2.12
CA SER A 123 -6.14 16.03 -2.13
C SER A 123 -6.26 16.75 -0.79
N SER A 124 -7.11 16.27 0.12
CA SER A 124 -7.31 16.93 1.42
C SER A 124 -6.13 16.77 2.39
N VAL A 125 -5.22 15.82 2.14
CA VAL A 125 -4.02 15.61 2.96
C VAL A 125 -2.81 16.23 2.28
N ALA A 126 -2.21 17.25 2.85
CA ALA A 126 -0.99 17.85 2.31
C ALA A 126 0.20 16.88 2.40
N ALA A 127 0.98 16.80 1.33
CA ALA A 127 2.21 16.02 1.26
C ALA A 127 3.43 16.94 1.18
N GLY A 128 4.54 16.55 1.80
CA GLY A 128 5.81 17.27 1.80
C GLY A 128 7.01 16.36 1.48
N PRO A 129 8.20 16.94 1.28
CA PRO A 129 9.38 16.22 0.80
C PRO A 129 9.90 15.13 1.77
N GLY A 130 9.55 15.24 3.06
CA GLY A 130 9.90 14.22 4.06
C GLY A 130 8.97 13.02 4.11
N ASP A 131 7.82 13.08 3.43
CA ASP A 131 6.79 12.07 3.50
C ASP A 131 7.10 10.83 2.65
N LEU A 132 6.40 9.75 2.97
CA LEU A 132 6.35 8.53 2.19
C LEU A 132 4.89 8.27 1.77
N LEU A 133 4.57 8.50 0.51
CA LEU A 133 3.27 8.20 -0.06
C LEU A 133 3.19 6.73 -0.44
N VAL A 134 2.14 6.05 -0.02
CA VAL A 134 1.96 4.63 -0.35
C VAL A 134 0.54 4.35 -0.81
N SER A 135 0.36 3.33 -1.64
CA SER A 135 -0.95 2.78 -1.97
C SER A 135 -0.85 1.36 -2.52
N CYS A 136 -1.76 0.49 -2.05
CA CYS A 136 -1.96 -0.86 -2.62
C CYS A 136 -3.20 -0.96 -3.51
N HIS A 137 -4.15 -0.04 -3.40
CA HIS A 137 -5.48 -0.19 -4.00
C HIS A 137 -5.95 1.05 -4.78
N ALA A 138 -5.04 1.97 -5.10
CA ALA A 138 -5.34 3.07 -6.01
C ALA A 138 -5.58 2.51 -7.43
N CYS A 139 -6.85 2.29 -7.77
CA CYS A 139 -7.24 1.72 -9.05
C CYS A 139 -7.21 2.74 -10.18
N GLY A 140 -6.76 2.33 -11.37
CA GLY A 140 -6.79 3.14 -12.58
C GLY A 140 -6.03 4.46 -12.44
N SER A 141 -6.70 5.56 -12.71
CA SER A 141 -6.14 6.93 -12.64
C SER A 141 -5.76 7.37 -11.22
N LEU A 142 -6.31 6.74 -10.17
CA LEU A 142 -5.89 7.05 -8.79
C LEU A 142 -4.41 6.73 -8.53
N THR A 143 -3.85 5.68 -9.18
CA THR A 143 -2.41 5.45 -9.10
C THR A 143 -1.63 6.66 -9.64
N ASP A 144 -2.08 7.22 -10.76
CA ASP A 144 -1.44 8.39 -11.37
C ASP A 144 -1.58 9.64 -10.50
N GLU A 145 -2.71 9.80 -9.80
CA GLU A 145 -2.89 10.86 -8.81
C GLU A 145 -1.88 10.73 -7.67
N VAL A 146 -1.69 9.54 -7.09
CA VAL A 146 -0.69 9.28 -6.05
C VAL A 146 0.72 9.65 -6.54
N LEU A 147 1.09 9.23 -7.76
CA LEU A 147 2.40 9.54 -8.33
C LEU A 147 2.58 11.04 -8.60
N ASN A 148 1.56 11.72 -9.11
CA ASN A 148 1.60 13.17 -9.35
C ASN A 148 1.77 13.95 -8.04
N ARG A 149 1.10 13.52 -6.96
CA ARG A 149 1.26 14.12 -5.64
C ARG A 149 2.66 13.93 -5.09
N ALA A 150 3.25 12.75 -5.27
CA ALA A 150 4.63 12.49 -4.87
C ALA A 150 5.61 13.36 -5.66
N ILE A 151 5.41 13.53 -6.96
CA ILE A 151 6.20 14.42 -7.82
C ILE A 151 6.09 15.87 -7.31
N ALA A 152 4.88 16.38 -7.13
CA ALA A 152 4.64 17.76 -6.72
C ALA A 152 5.22 18.07 -5.33
N ALA A 153 5.18 17.10 -4.41
CA ALA A 153 5.70 17.23 -3.06
C ALA A 153 7.22 16.97 -2.94
N GLY A 154 7.86 16.43 -3.99
CA GLY A 154 9.22 15.92 -3.87
C GLY A 154 9.33 14.78 -2.83
N ALA A 155 8.28 13.96 -2.69
CA ALA A 155 8.16 12.93 -1.67
C ALA A 155 8.50 11.54 -2.22
N ARG A 156 8.89 10.63 -1.32
CA ARG A 156 9.06 9.22 -1.66
C ARG A 156 7.71 8.57 -1.93
N VAL A 157 7.67 7.57 -2.81
CA VAL A 157 6.43 6.88 -3.17
C VAL A 157 6.64 5.38 -3.34
N ALA A 158 5.65 4.59 -2.93
CA ALA A 158 5.57 3.16 -3.20
C ALA A 158 4.13 2.77 -3.53
N VAL A 159 3.90 2.25 -4.75
CA VAL A 159 2.56 1.87 -5.21
C VAL A 159 2.56 0.46 -5.79
N LEU A 160 1.51 -0.30 -5.49
CA LEU A 160 1.18 -1.56 -6.14
C LEU A 160 -0.07 -1.34 -7.01
N PRO A 161 0.09 -1.00 -8.31
CA PRO A 161 -1.05 -0.77 -9.21
C PRO A 161 -1.87 -2.05 -9.38
N CYS A 162 -3.14 -2.03 -8.99
CA CYS A 162 -3.99 -3.21 -9.06
C CYS A 162 -4.88 -3.24 -10.33
N CYS A 163 -5.23 -2.09 -10.87
CA CYS A 163 -6.07 -1.95 -12.06
C CYS A 163 -5.40 -1.04 -13.09
N HIS A 164 -5.39 -1.50 -14.32
CA HIS A 164 -4.86 -0.76 -15.46
C HIS A 164 -6.01 -0.55 -16.44
N ASP A 165 -6.56 0.66 -16.44
CA ASP A 165 -7.58 1.07 -17.40
C ASP A 165 -6.87 1.56 -18.67
N ALA A 166 -6.89 0.74 -19.73
CA ALA A 166 -6.25 1.06 -21.00
C ALA A 166 -6.84 2.28 -21.73
N LEU A 167 -8.08 2.65 -21.40
CA LEU A 167 -8.74 3.83 -21.98
C LEU A 167 -8.45 5.09 -21.17
N GLY A 168 -8.31 4.96 -19.85
CA GLY A 168 -8.13 6.10 -18.94
C GLY A 168 -6.69 6.37 -18.52
N ASN A 169 -5.73 5.48 -18.87
CA ASN A 169 -4.32 5.66 -18.49
C ASN A 169 -3.42 5.76 -19.72
N ASP A 170 -2.39 6.61 -19.60
CA ASP A 170 -1.40 6.81 -20.65
C ASP A 170 -0.52 5.57 -20.83
N GLN A 171 -0.47 5.06 -22.05
CA GLN A 171 0.36 3.92 -22.46
C GLN A 171 1.69 4.36 -23.11
N GLY A 172 1.98 5.67 -23.19
CA GLY A 172 3.21 6.21 -23.76
C GLY A 172 3.42 5.88 -25.24
N GLY A 173 2.35 5.57 -25.98
CA GLY A 173 2.44 5.10 -27.37
C GLY A 173 3.01 3.68 -27.52
N LEU A 174 3.15 2.91 -26.43
CA LEU A 174 3.79 1.59 -26.42
C LEU A 174 2.84 0.41 -26.72
N GLY A 175 1.56 0.67 -26.99
CA GLY A 175 0.53 -0.36 -27.17
C GLY A 175 0.78 -1.31 -28.36
N GLY A 176 1.65 -0.95 -29.32
CA GLY A 176 2.08 -1.83 -30.41
C GLY A 176 3.19 -2.83 -30.01
N TRP A 177 3.83 -2.63 -28.86
CA TRP A 177 4.96 -3.45 -28.38
C TRP A 177 4.70 -4.21 -27.11
N LEU A 178 3.92 -3.62 -26.19
CA LEU A 178 3.69 -4.14 -24.84
C LEU A 178 2.20 -4.37 -24.61
N ASP A 179 1.90 -5.30 -23.70
CA ASP A 179 0.53 -5.38 -23.20
C ASP A 179 0.14 -4.05 -22.48
N PRO A 180 -1.14 -3.67 -22.52
CA PRO A 180 -1.57 -2.36 -22.02
C PRO A 180 -1.17 -2.09 -20.56
N ALA A 181 -1.23 -3.10 -19.69
CA ALA A 181 -0.89 -2.92 -18.28
C ALA A 181 0.62 -2.67 -18.09
N LEU A 182 1.46 -3.34 -18.87
CA LEU A 182 2.90 -3.11 -18.84
C LEU A 182 3.26 -1.76 -19.46
N ALA A 183 2.62 -1.39 -20.57
CA ALA A 183 2.82 -0.09 -21.21
C ALA A 183 2.51 1.08 -20.25
N ILE A 184 1.40 1.01 -19.51
CA ILE A 184 1.03 1.98 -18.49
C ILE A 184 2.11 2.06 -17.38
N ASP A 185 2.55 0.93 -16.85
CA ASP A 185 3.56 0.93 -15.78
C ASP A 185 4.94 1.44 -16.26
N VAL A 186 5.34 1.12 -17.50
CA VAL A 186 6.56 1.67 -18.12
C VAL A 186 6.45 3.18 -18.29
N THR A 187 5.30 3.67 -18.71
CA THR A 187 5.04 5.12 -18.86
C THR A 187 5.12 5.83 -17.50
N ARG A 188 4.56 5.25 -16.44
CA ARG A 188 4.69 5.75 -15.07
C ARG A 188 6.15 5.85 -14.60
N VAL A 189 6.94 4.82 -14.88
CA VAL A 189 8.39 4.82 -14.60
C VAL A 189 9.10 5.91 -15.36
N ALA A 190 8.83 6.05 -16.67
CA ALA A 190 9.43 7.08 -17.52
C ALA A 190 9.09 8.50 -17.01
N ARG A 191 7.82 8.74 -16.64
CA ARG A 191 7.35 10.01 -16.09
C ARG A 191 8.08 10.37 -14.78
N LEU A 192 8.17 9.46 -13.81
CA LEU A 192 8.90 9.68 -12.56
C LEU A 192 10.37 10.03 -12.84
N ARG A 193 11.02 9.30 -13.74
CA ARG A 193 12.41 9.57 -14.12
C ARG A 193 12.58 10.94 -14.77
N GLY A 194 11.62 11.33 -15.63
CA GLY A 194 11.59 12.65 -16.25
C GLY A 194 11.44 13.80 -15.25
N HIS A 195 10.81 13.53 -14.11
CA HIS A 195 10.72 14.48 -12.98
C HIS A 195 11.86 14.35 -11.95
N GLY A 196 12.96 13.71 -12.29
CA GLY A 196 14.15 13.66 -11.45
C GLY A 196 14.10 12.62 -10.33
N PHE A 197 13.25 11.58 -10.44
CA PHE A 197 13.21 10.50 -9.45
C PHE A 197 14.15 9.34 -9.82
N SER A 198 14.76 8.72 -8.81
CA SER A 198 15.29 7.36 -8.88
C SER A 198 14.15 6.38 -8.73
N VAL A 199 14.00 5.45 -9.68
CA VAL A 199 12.91 4.47 -9.67
C VAL A 199 13.46 3.06 -9.46
N HIS A 200 12.80 2.30 -8.59
CA HIS A 200 13.08 0.90 -8.30
C HIS A 200 11.81 0.08 -8.52
N THR A 201 11.90 -0.93 -9.34
CA THR A 201 10.78 -1.84 -9.62
C THR A 201 11.04 -3.20 -8.98
N GLN A 202 10.00 -3.80 -8.42
CA GLN A 202 10.02 -5.14 -7.84
C GLN A 202 8.71 -5.86 -8.18
N THR A 203 8.68 -7.17 -7.99
CA THR A 203 7.44 -7.92 -8.05
C THR A 203 7.15 -8.56 -6.69
N VAL A 204 5.90 -8.49 -6.23
CA VAL A 204 5.44 -9.34 -5.13
C VAL A 204 5.15 -10.74 -5.67
N PRO A 205 5.07 -11.79 -4.82
CA PRO A 205 4.80 -13.14 -5.31
C PRO A 205 3.51 -13.23 -6.13
N ALA A 206 3.59 -13.85 -7.31
CA ALA A 206 2.45 -14.02 -8.21
C ALA A 206 1.32 -14.87 -7.59
N SER A 207 1.65 -15.73 -6.62
CA SER A 207 0.67 -16.48 -5.84
C SER A 207 -0.25 -15.60 -4.97
N ILE A 208 0.15 -14.36 -4.68
CA ILE A 208 -0.67 -13.39 -3.94
C ILE A 208 -1.57 -12.63 -4.92
N THR A 209 -0.98 -12.14 -6.00
CA THR A 209 -1.69 -11.32 -6.97
C THR A 209 -1.03 -11.38 -8.35
N PRO A 210 -1.80 -11.54 -9.45
CA PRO A 210 -1.26 -11.40 -10.79
C PRO A 210 -0.87 -9.94 -11.13
N LYS A 211 -1.45 -8.97 -10.42
CA LYS A 211 -1.13 -7.53 -10.52
C LYS A 211 0.00 -7.20 -9.52
N ASN A 212 1.17 -7.73 -9.77
CA ASN A 212 2.24 -7.86 -8.78
C ASN A 212 3.42 -6.89 -8.95
N ARG A 213 3.34 -5.94 -9.87
CA ARG A 213 4.41 -4.97 -10.12
C ARG A 213 4.38 -3.84 -9.10
N LEU A 214 5.36 -3.81 -8.23
CA LEU A 214 5.57 -2.77 -7.21
C LEU A 214 6.54 -1.72 -7.74
N LEU A 215 6.12 -0.47 -7.71
CA LEU A 215 6.91 0.69 -8.10
C LEU A 215 7.29 1.49 -6.86
N LEU A 216 8.59 1.71 -6.66
CA LEU A 216 9.12 2.56 -5.60
C LEU A 216 9.95 3.67 -6.24
N ALA A 217 9.80 4.90 -5.76
CA ALA A 217 10.58 6.01 -6.26
C ALA A 217 10.91 7.03 -5.16
N GLU A 218 12.05 7.70 -5.32
CA GLU A 218 12.51 8.78 -4.47
C GLU A 218 13.16 9.88 -5.32
N PRO A 219 13.06 11.15 -4.92
CA PRO A 219 13.78 12.24 -5.60
C PRO A 219 15.28 11.93 -5.64
N LYS A 220 15.93 12.21 -6.77
CA LYS A 220 17.40 12.19 -6.84
C LYS A 220 17.94 13.32 -5.96
N ARG A 221 18.95 13.00 -5.19
CA ARG A 221 19.72 14.01 -4.41
C ARG A 221 20.60 14.81 -5.33
#